data_282d7c596d61cfb133b28a16af17819c
#
_entry.id   282d7c596d61cfb133b28a16af17819c
#
_cell.length_a   1.000
_cell.length_b   1.000
_cell.length_c   1.000
_cell.angle_alpha   90.00
_cell.angle_beta   90.00
_cell.angle_gamma   90.00
#
_symmetry.space_group_name_H-M   'P 1'
#
loop_
_entity.id
_entity.type
_entity.pdbx_description
1 polymer ?
#
loop_
_entity_poly.entity_id
_entity_poly.type
_entity_poly.pdbx_seq_one_letter_code
_entity_poly.pdbx_strand_id
1 'polypeptide(L)' 'MKPPKALEQTYYEAMLARDHRFDGKFFVGVKTTGIYCRPICPAKPKRENVEFFANHLEAATAGYRPCLRCRPE' A
#
# COMPACT_ATOMS: atom_id res chain seq x y z
N MET A 1 -9.46 -9.02 0.49
CA MET A 1 -8.62 -10.01 1.16
C MET A 1 -7.17 -9.58 1.15
N LYS A 2 -6.48 -9.84 2.25
CA LYS A 2 -5.05 -9.52 2.29
C LYS A 2 -4.27 -10.51 1.43
N PRO A 3 -3.22 -10.05 0.74
CA PRO A 3 -2.37 -10.97 -0.01
C PRO A 3 -1.62 -11.91 0.93
N PRO A 4 -1.19 -13.09 0.45
CA PRO A 4 -0.38 -13.99 1.27
C PRO A 4 0.97 -13.37 1.60
N LYS A 5 1.61 -13.86 2.66
CA LYS A 5 2.88 -13.29 3.14
C LYS A 5 3.96 -13.27 2.07
N ALA A 6 3.99 -14.27 1.20
CA ALA A 6 4.98 -14.32 0.12
C ALA A 6 4.82 -13.13 -0.83
N LEU A 7 3.59 -12.74 -1.13
CA LEU A 7 3.32 -11.57 -1.97
C LEU A 7 3.59 -10.27 -1.22
N GLU A 8 3.41 -10.27 0.10
CA GLU A 8 3.68 -9.06 0.88
C GLU A 8 5.14 -8.63 0.76
N GLN A 9 6.07 -9.57 0.77
CA GLN A 9 7.47 -9.24 0.59
C GLN A 9 7.72 -8.67 -0.81
N THR A 10 7.15 -9.28 -1.82
CA THR A 10 7.25 -8.79 -3.20
C THR A 10 6.68 -7.37 -3.32
N TYR A 11 5.52 -7.14 -2.70
CA TYR A 11 4.89 -5.82 -2.73
C TYR A 11 5.72 -4.77 -2.00
N TYR A 12 6.33 -5.16 -0.88
CA TYR A 12 7.17 -4.22 -0.15
C TYR A 12 8.39 -3.80 -0.98
N GLU A 13 9.02 -4.76 -1.64
CA GLU A 13 10.15 -4.48 -2.52
C GLU A 13 9.74 -3.59 -3.70
N ALA A 14 8.58 -3.86 -4.29
CA ALA A 14 8.04 -3.03 -5.36
C ALA A 14 7.78 -1.60 -4.89
N MET A 15 7.27 -1.45 -3.67
CA MET A 15 7.02 -0.14 -3.07
C MET A 15 8.32 0.63 -2.88
N LEU A 16 9.36 -0.02 -2.37
CA LEU A 16 10.66 0.61 -2.18
C LEU A 16 11.28 1.05 -3.50
N ALA A 17 11.08 0.26 -4.55
CA ALA A 17 11.58 0.57 -5.88
C ALA A 17 10.67 1.53 -6.64
N ARG A 18 9.50 1.84 -6.10
CA ARG A 18 8.46 2.64 -6.77
C ARG A 18 8.18 2.10 -8.17
N ASP A 19 7.93 0.79 -8.22
CA ASP A 19 7.75 0.08 -9.48
C ASP A 19 6.38 0.39 -10.08
N HIS A 20 6.36 1.15 -11.15
CA HIS A 20 5.12 1.58 -11.79
C HIS A 20 4.30 0.43 -12.36
N ARG A 21 4.94 -0.72 -12.61
CA ARG A 21 4.22 -1.90 -13.09
C ARG A 21 3.22 -2.43 -12.09
N PHE A 22 3.42 -2.11 -10.81
CA PHE A 22 2.52 -2.55 -9.73
C PHE A 22 1.48 -1.49 -9.37
N ASP A 23 1.51 -0.34 -10.02
CA ASP A 23 0.52 0.70 -9.75
C ASP A 23 -0.87 0.18 -10.11
N GLY A 24 -1.79 0.22 -9.15
CA GLY A 24 -3.13 -0.34 -9.33
C GLY A 24 -3.24 -1.82 -9.02
N LYS A 25 -2.12 -2.51 -8.79
CA LYS A 25 -2.13 -3.94 -8.46
C LYS A 25 -2.34 -4.18 -6.97
N PHE A 26 -1.87 -3.26 -6.14
CA PHE A 26 -2.06 -3.34 -4.70
C PHE A 26 -1.95 -1.94 -4.11
N PHE A 27 -2.31 -1.82 -2.83
CA PHE A 27 -2.22 -0.56 -2.10
C PHE A 27 -1.54 -0.81 -0.77
N VAL A 28 -0.84 0.22 -0.29
CA VAL A 28 -0.04 0.15 0.94
C VAL A 28 -0.71 0.94 2.03
N GLY A 29 -1.16 0.28 3.09
CA GLY A 29 -1.70 0.95 4.26
C GLY A 29 -0.61 1.19 5.28
N VAL A 30 -0.47 2.42 5.76
CA VAL A 30 0.52 2.79 6.77
C VAL A 30 -0.17 2.86 8.12
N LYS A 31 0.14 1.90 8.99
CA LYS A 31 -0.56 1.74 10.29
C LYS A 31 -0.40 2.96 11.19
N THR A 32 0.75 3.61 11.13
CA THR A 32 1.02 4.74 12.02
C THR A 32 0.24 6.00 11.67
N THR A 33 -0.15 6.15 10.41
CA THR A 33 -0.88 7.33 9.96
C THR A 33 -2.32 7.05 9.60
N GLY A 34 -2.67 5.79 9.40
CA GLY A 34 -4.02 5.41 8.95
C GLY A 34 -4.31 5.80 7.53
N ILE A 35 -3.28 5.91 6.71
CA ILE A 35 -3.39 6.35 5.32
C ILE A 35 -2.94 5.21 4.39
N TYR A 36 -3.66 5.01 3.28
CA TYR A 36 -3.23 4.05 2.28
C TYR A 36 -2.76 4.77 1.03
N CYS A 37 -1.74 4.21 0.40
CA CYS A 37 -1.04 4.83 -0.72
C CYS A 37 -0.91 3.88 -1.90
N ARG A 38 -0.66 4.45 -3.08
CA ARG A 38 -0.27 3.68 -4.26
C ARG A 38 1.16 3.18 -4.06
N PRO A 39 1.54 2.07 -4.71
CA PRO A 39 2.92 1.57 -4.58
C PRO A 39 3.99 2.54 -5.06
N ILE A 40 3.63 3.49 -5.89
CA ILE A 40 4.58 4.49 -6.41
C ILE A 40 4.68 5.75 -5.54
N CYS A 41 3.96 5.79 -4.43
CA CYS A 41 4.02 6.94 -3.51
C CYS A 41 5.44 7.11 -2.98
N PRO A 42 5.97 8.34 -2.88
CA PRO A 42 7.34 8.56 -2.41
C PRO A 42 7.56 8.20 -0.94
N ALA A 43 6.51 8.00 -0.15
CA ALA A 43 6.65 7.60 1.24
C ALA A 43 7.30 6.22 1.34
N LYS A 44 8.21 6.05 2.30
CA LYS A 44 8.90 4.79 2.55
C LYS A 44 8.74 4.36 4.00
N PRO A 45 7.55 3.89 4.38
CA PRO A 45 7.32 3.46 5.76
C PRO A 45 8.09 2.17 6.06
N LYS A 46 8.31 1.92 7.35
CA LYS A 46 8.98 0.70 7.79
C LYS A 46 8.09 -0.52 7.50
N ARG A 47 8.73 -1.66 7.23
CA ARG A 47 8.01 -2.91 6.92
C ARG A 47 6.98 -3.27 8.00
N GLU A 48 7.32 -3.07 9.26
CA GLU A 48 6.45 -3.40 10.39
C GLU A 48 5.21 -2.50 10.47
N ASN A 49 5.23 -1.36 9.81
CA ASN A 49 4.16 -0.38 9.86
C ASN A 49 3.26 -0.40 8.63
N VAL A 50 3.42 -1.38 7.75
CA VAL A 50 2.63 -1.44 6.52
C VAL A 50 1.76 -2.67 6.45
N GLU A 51 0.60 -2.49 5.82
CA GLU A 51 -0.28 -3.58 5.40
C GLU A 51 -0.55 -3.42 3.92
N PHE A 52 -0.76 -4.53 3.23
CA PHE A 52 -1.03 -4.50 1.80
C PHE A 52 -2.47 -4.93 1.53
N PHE A 53 -3.11 -4.26 0.57
CA PHE A 53 -4.49 -4.52 0.20
C PHE A 53 -4.56 -4.74 -1.31
N ALA A 54 -5.45 -5.64 -1.73
CA ALA A 54 -5.61 -5.95 -3.14
C ALA A 54 -6.27 -4.80 -3.91
N ASN A 55 -7.12 -4.01 -3.23
CA ASN A 55 -7.78 -2.87 -3.86
C ASN A 55 -8.07 -1.79 -2.82
N HIS A 56 -8.42 -0.60 -3.31
CA HIS A 56 -8.64 0.54 -2.43
C HIS A 56 -9.87 0.38 -1.52
N LEU A 57 -10.85 -0.40 -1.96
CA LEU A 57 -12.04 -0.63 -1.13
C LEU A 57 -11.69 -1.43 0.11
N GLU A 58 -10.78 -2.41 -0.02
CA GLU A 58 -10.33 -3.17 1.15
C GLU A 58 -9.60 -2.28 2.15
N ALA A 59 -8.77 -1.38 1.65
CA ALA A 59 -8.06 -0.44 2.51
C ALA A 59 -9.04 0.49 3.23
N ALA A 60 -10.01 1.02 2.52
CA ALA A 60 -11.02 1.90 3.11
C ALA A 60 -11.85 1.17 4.16
N THR A 61 -12.22 -0.08 3.88
CA THR A 61 -12.97 -0.92 4.81
C THR A 61 -12.18 -1.18 6.08
N ALA A 62 -10.87 -1.27 5.98
CA ALA A 62 -9.99 -1.46 7.13
C ALA A 62 -9.81 -0.17 7.96
N GLY A 63 -10.39 0.94 7.52
CA GLY A 63 -10.34 2.19 8.26
C GLY A 63 -9.26 3.16 7.79
N TYR A 64 -8.63 2.88 6.66
CA TYR A 64 -7.58 3.73 6.12
C TYR A 64 -8.17 4.81 5.23
N ARG A 65 -7.48 5.96 5.17
CA ARG A 65 -7.87 7.07 4.31
C ARG A 65 -6.91 7.18 3.13
N PRO A 66 -7.37 7.66 1.96
CA PRO A 66 -6.49 7.81 0.80
C PRO A 66 -5.43 8.89 1.02
N CYS A 67 -4.23 8.61 0.56
CA CYS A 67 -3.13 9.58 0.61
C CYS A 67 -3.42 10.73 -0.36
N LEU A 68 -3.24 11.95 0.10
CA LEU A 68 -3.50 13.12 -0.72
C LEU A 68 -2.43 13.35 -1.78
N ARG A 69 -1.23 12.81 -1.56
CA ARG A 69 -0.12 12.97 -2.51
C ARG A 69 -0.29 12.11 -3.76
N CYS A 70 -0.60 10.84 -3.57
CA CYS A 70 -0.67 9.91 -4.69
C CYS A 70 -2.09 9.60 -5.14
N ARG A 71 -3.08 9.99 -4.36
CA ARG A 71 -4.50 9.83 -4.68
C ARG A 71 -4.83 8.44 -5.21
N PRO A 72 -4.77 7.40 -4.35
CA PRO A 72 -4.95 6.02 -4.79
C PRO A 72 -6.38 5.64 -5.18
N GLU A 73 -7.34 6.51 -4.96
CA GLU A 73 -8.73 6.25 -5.36
C GLU A 73 -9.01 6.55 -6.82
#